data_db98429072ed3ec3cbbbee74426eb374
#
_entry.id   db98429072ed3ec3cbbbee74426eb374
#
_cell.length_a   1.000
_cell.length_b   1.000
_cell.length_c   1.000
_cell.angle_alpha   90.00
_cell.angle_beta   90.00
_cell.angle_gamma   90.00
#
_symmetry.space_group_name_H-M   'P 1'
#
loop_
_entity.id
_entity.type
_entity.pdbx_description
1 polymer ?
#
loop_
_entity_poly.entity_id
_entity_poly.type
_entity_poly.pdbx_seq_one_letter_code
_entity_poly.pdbx_strand_id
1 'polypeptide(L)'
;MDKSLFVFNRKKILNNMLDNSVLLSFSLPKGEVKNDVDRNYFYLCGNFEFENIVMLVKQEGVTKEIMFINPYDEFKAKWVGAPLSKEQITNQSGIEDVRYLNEFEEALNSCLKEATKLYVDLKDDKNEYAHEKLFSKKKKEEYPHLVVYNSQDLFKKARTIKHELEIEEIKKAIEITNKGILNILDNMKESYEYQLESYFDQAIKYHGGTGYAFTTIAASGKNACCLHYQENTDVAKDGDLILFDLGASLNMYCADISRTFPVNGKFSERQKQIYNIVLAGQQHVLNHTKPGITTKELNLKLVEFYAVELKKIGLIKEDKEVMKYYYHGVSHHLGLDCHDLCEYTPLEAGAIITCEPGLYIAEENIGIRIEDDILITEDGYINLSSQIIKTVEEIESYLRK
;
A
#
# COMPACT_ATOMS: atom_id res chain seq x y z
N MET A 1 2.88 11.95 13.28
CA MET A 1 1.50 11.40 13.39
C MET A 1 1.01 11.54 14.82
N ASP A 2 -0.30 11.68 15.03
CA ASP A 2 -0.88 11.78 16.37
C ASP A 2 -0.93 10.41 17.04
N LYS A 3 -0.51 10.32 18.34
CA LYS A 3 -0.51 9.07 19.11
C LYS A 3 -1.91 8.44 19.28
N SER A 4 -2.97 9.26 19.20
CA SER A 4 -4.35 8.78 19.30
C SER A 4 -4.69 7.71 18.24
N LEU A 5 -4.07 7.78 17.06
CA LEU A 5 -4.22 6.77 16.02
C LEU A 5 -3.74 5.40 16.51
N PHE A 6 -2.54 5.34 17.10
CA PHE A 6 -1.95 4.06 17.53
C PHE A 6 -2.70 3.48 18.74
N VAL A 7 -3.18 4.33 19.63
CA VAL A 7 -4.10 3.92 20.71
C VAL A 7 -5.39 3.32 20.13
N PHE A 8 -5.98 3.98 19.15
CA PHE A 8 -7.18 3.49 18.48
C PHE A 8 -6.92 2.15 17.75
N ASN A 9 -5.81 2.03 17.03
CA ASN A 9 -5.42 0.83 16.32
C ASN A 9 -5.26 -0.38 17.26
N ARG A 10 -4.53 -0.20 18.37
CA ARG A 10 -4.37 -1.25 19.38
C ARG A 10 -5.71 -1.66 19.99
N LYS A 11 -6.60 -0.70 20.23
CA LYS A 11 -7.96 -0.98 20.71
C LYS A 11 -8.74 -1.84 19.74
N LYS A 12 -8.64 -1.59 18.41
CA LYS A 12 -9.26 -2.45 17.36
C LYS A 12 -8.73 -3.89 17.47
N ILE A 13 -7.40 -4.05 17.61
CA ILE A 13 -6.78 -5.38 17.75
C ILE A 13 -7.24 -6.06 19.04
N LEU A 14 -7.14 -5.39 20.19
CA LEU A 14 -7.53 -5.94 21.49
C LEU A 14 -9.01 -6.35 21.55
N ASN A 15 -9.89 -5.59 20.92
CA ASN A 15 -11.32 -5.93 20.84
C ASN A 15 -11.55 -7.25 20.09
N ASN A 16 -10.75 -7.53 19.05
CA ASN A 16 -10.87 -8.74 18.23
C ASN A 16 -10.04 -9.92 18.76
N MET A 17 -9.10 -9.71 19.67
CA MET A 17 -8.37 -10.79 20.35
C MET A 17 -9.31 -11.63 21.21
N LEU A 18 -9.10 -12.93 21.17
CA LEU A 18 -9.74 -13.85 22.12
C LEU A 18 -9.23 -13.61 23.53
N ASP A 19 -10.04 -13.92 24.54
CA ASP A 19 -9.60 -13.82 25.93
C ASP A 19 -8.51 -14.86 26.27
N ASN A 20 -7.74 -14.62 27.32
CA ASN A 20 -6.56 -15.41 27.74
C ASN A 20 -5.55 -15.57 26.61
N SER A 21 -5.17 -14.47 25.98
CA SER A 21 -4.24 -14.42 24.86
C SER A 21 -3.15 -13.36 25.01
N VAL A 22 -2.02 -13.62 24.35
CA VAL A 22 -0.92 -12.68 24.15
C VAL A 22 -0.71 -12.49 22.65
N LEU A 23 -0.54 -11.26 22.21
CA LEU A 23 -0.09 -10.93 20.85
C LEU A 23 1.31 -10.33 20.93
N LEU A 24 2.19 -10.82 20.08
CA LEU A 24 3.52 -10.24 19.89
C LEU A 24 3.65 -9.72 18.47
N SER A 25 4.13 -8.49 18.34
CA SER A 25 4.51 -7.89 17.08
C SER A 25 5.95 -7.40 17.17
N PHE A 26 6.79 -7.94 16.31
CA PHE A 26 8.21 -7.63 16.25
C PHE A 26 8.47 -6.59 15.17
N SER A 27 9.30 -5.58 15.44
CA SER A 27 9.91 -4.83 14.36
C SER A 27 10.93 -5.72 13.64
N LEU A 28 11.30 -5.36 12.43
CA LEU A 28 12.32 -6.10 11.70
C LEU A 28 13.68 -6.04 12.42
N PRO A 29 14.58 -7.02 12.21
CA PRO A 29 15.99 -6.88 12.53
C PRO A 29 16.52 -5.63 11.81
N LYS A 30 17.60 -5.04 12.36
CA LYS A 30 18.22 -3.85 11.77
C LYS A 30 18.54 -4.11 10.29
N GLY A 31 17.82 -3.41 9.42
CA GLY A 31 17.99 -3.43 7.97
C GLY A 31 18.87 -2.29 7.46
N GLU A 32 19.18 -2.31 6.16
CA GLU A 32 19.92 -1.24 5.49
C GLU A 32 19.01 -0.06 5.11
N VAL A 33 17.71 -0.31 4.96
CA VAL A 33 16.73 0.69 4.55
C VAL A 33 16.18 1.41 5.79
N LYS A 34 16.39 2.71 5.84
CA LYS A 34 15.84 3.56 6.90
C LYS A 34 14.32 3.56 6.85
N ASN A 35 13.68 3.46 8.01
CA ASN A 35 12.21 3.45 8.17
C ASN A 35 11.48 2.24 7.55
N ASP A 36 12.19 1.16 7.23
CA ASP A 36 11.58 -0.08 6.76
C ASP A 36 11.41 -1.06 7.93
N VAL A 37 10.35 -0.88 8.69
CA VAL A 37 9.93 -1.78 9.78
C VAL A 37 8.71 -2.59 9.36
N ASP A 38 8.36 -3.61 10.14
CA ASP A 38 7.14 -4.39 9.91
C ASP A 38 5.89 -3.49 9.98
N ARG A 39 4.99 -3.63 8.99
CA ARG A 39 3.79 -2.79 8.88
C ARG A 39 2.80 -2.99 10.02
N ASN A 40 2.67 -4.20 10.51
CA ASN A 40 1.79 -4.51 11.63
C ASN A 40 2.36 -3.98 12.96
N TYR A 41 3.68 -4.05 13.12
CA TYR A 41 4.37 -3.40 14.23
C TYR A 41 4.16 -1.87 14.19
N PHE A 42 4.41 -1.25 13.03
CA PHE A 42 4.19 0.19 12.86
C PHE A 42 2.73 0.60 13.13
N TYR A 43 1.77 -0.18 12.64
CA TYR A 43 0.34 0.04 12.88
C TYR A 43 -0.02 0.11 14.36
N LEU A 44 0.69 -0.65 15.21
CA LEU A 44 0.45 -0.65 16.65
C LEU A 44 1.10 0.51 17.40
N CYS A 45 2.22 1.07 16.91
CA CYS A 45 3.01 1.99 17.74
C CYS A 45 3.58 3.23 17.02
N GLY A 46 3.52 3.28 15.67
CA GLY A 46 4.05 4.41 14.89
C GLY A 46 5.57 4.57 14.96
N ASN A 47 6.29 3.53 15.38
CA ASN A 47 7.71 3.60 15.63
C ASN A 47 8.51 2.96 14.49
N PHE A 48 9.65 3.57 14.14
CA PHE A 48 10.55 3.12 13.07
C PHE A 48 11.85 2.48 13.59
N GLU A 49 11.94 2.22 14.89
CA GLU A 49 13.14 1.58 15.43
C GLU A 49 13.10 0.06 15.25
N PHE A 50 14.26 -0.49 14.91
CA PHE A 50 14.47 -1.92 14.74
C PHE A 50 14.61 -2.65 16.07
N GLU A 51 14.41 -3.95 16.04
CA GLU A 51 14.64 -4.87 17.17
C GLU A 51 13.75 -4.57 18.40
N ASN A 52 12.66 -3.83 18.23
CA ASN A 52 11.68 -3.57 19.28
C ASN A 52 10.49 -4.55 19.21
N ILE A 53 9.74 -4.69 20.30
CA ILE A 53 8.61 -5.62 20.41
C ILE A 53 7.43 -4.91 21.04
N VAL A 54 6.24 -5.04 20.43
CA VAL A 54 4.96 -4.69 21.07
C VAL A 54 4.30 -5.96 21.57
N MET A 55 3.92 -6.00 22.84
CA MET A 55 3.17 -7.08 23.45
C MET A 55 1.81 -6.56 23.92
N LEU A 56 0.73 -7.16 23.38
CA LEU A 56 -0.62 -6.93 23.84
C LEU A 56 -1.11 -8.17 24.59
N VAL A 57 -1.71 -7.98 25.76
CA VAL A 57 -2.24 -9.05 26.60
C VAL A 57 -3.72 -8.82 26.84
N LYS A 58 -4.54 -9.86 26.69
CA LYS A 58 -5.95 -9.86 27.08
C LYS A 58 -6.22 -11.06 27.96
N GLN A 59 -6.62 -10.79 29.21
CA GLN A 59 -6.80 -11.82 30.22
C GLN A 59 -7.94 -11.47 31.15
N GLU A 60 -8.94 -12.35 31.27
CA GLU A 60 -10.16 -12.13 32.07
C GLU A 60 -10.82 -10.76 31.82
N GLY A 61 -10.84 -10.33 30.56
CA GLY A 61 -11.36 -9.05 30.14
C GLY A 61 -10.45 -7.85 30.42
N VAL A 62 -9.32 -8.04 31.13
CA VAL A 62 -8.31 -6.99 31.37
C VAL A 62 -7.29 -6.97 30.23
N THR A 63 -6.92 -5.78 29.77
CA THR A 63 -5.92 -5.60 28.70
C THR A 63 -4.68 -4.91 29.23
N LYS A 64 -3.51 -5.32 28.72
CA LYS A 64 -2.21 -4.67 28.95
C LYS A 64 -1.52 -4.42 27.64
N GLU A 65 -0.85 -3.30 27.52
CA GLU A 65 -0.04 -2.89 26.37
C GLU A 65 1.38 -2.62 26.88
N ILE A 66 2.36 -3.35 26.35
CA ILE A 66 3.76 -3.24 26.78
C ILE A 66 4.63 -3.11 25.53
N MET A 67 5.59 -2.20 25.57
CA MET A 67 6.59 -2.07 24.51
C MET A 67 7.99 -2.32 25.07
N PHE A 68 8.75 -3.17 24.40
CA PHE A 68 10.14 -3.48 24.75
C PHE A 68 11.06 -2.83 23.73
N ILE A 69 12.03 -2.04 24.23
CA ILE A 69 12.95 -1.24 23.43
C ILE A 69 14.41 -1.53 23.78
N ASN A 70 15.31 -1.20 22.87
CA ASN A 70 16.73 -1.27 23.12
C ASN A 70 17.15 -0.30 24.22
N PRO A 71 18.03 -0.72 25.14
CA PRO A 71 18.63 0.21 26.10
C PRO A 71 19.56 1.20 25.38
N TYR A 72 19.75 2.38 26.00
CA TYR A 72 20.74 3.34 25.52
C TYR A 72 22.15 2.75 25.61
N ASP A 73 22.90 2.90 24.52
CA ASP A 73 24.32 2.51 24.42
C ASP A 73 25.10 3.71 23.89
N GLU A 74 25.98 4.26 24.70
CA GLU A 74 26.77 5.46 24.35
C GLU A 74 27.66 5.24 23.12
N PHE A 75 28.24 4.04 22.97
CA PHE A 75 29.10 3.74 21.82
C PHE A 75 28.28 3.67 20.53
N LYS A 76 27.16 2.93 20.54
CA LYS A 76 26.25 2.85 19.38
C LYS A 76 25.67 4.22 19.02
N ALA A 77 25.33 5.04 20.02
CA ALA A 77 24.76 6.37 19.82
C ALA A 77 25.70 7.31 19.03
N LYS A 78 27.03 7.16 19.23
CA LYS A 78 28.03 7.93 18.46
C LYS A 78 28.13 7.53 17.00
N TRP A 79 27.69 6.31 16.64
CA TRP A 79 27.77 5.80 15.26
C TRP A 79 26.46 5.96 14.47
N VAL A 80 25.33 5.70 15.10
CA VAL A 80 24.04 5.59 14.42
C VAL A 80 22.93 6.46 15.02
N GLY A 81 23.25 7.27 16.02
CA GLY A 81 22.28 8.04 16.80
C GLY A 81 21.78 7.27 18.03
N ALA A 82 21.25 8.01 19.00
CA ALA A 82 20.62 7.43 20.18
C ALA A 82 19.25 6.83 19.83
N PRO A 83 18.88 5.66 20.39
CA PRO A 83 17.52 5.18 20.30
C PRO A 83 16.56 6.12 21.05
N LEU A 84 15.28 6.05 20.75
CA LEU A 84 14.27 6.83 21.46
C LEU A 84 14.21 6.41 22.94
N SER A 85 14.08 7.39 23.82
CA SER A 85 13.87 7.13 25.27
C SER A 85 12.47 6.57 25.52
N LYS A 86 12.26 5.96 26.71
CA LYS A 86 10.94 5.48 27.15
C LYS A 86 9.89 6.58 27.05
N GLU A 87 10.21 7.80 27.47
CA GLU A 87 9.31 8.96 27.40
C GLU A 87 8.96 9.34 25.94
N GLN A 88 9.95 9.33 25.05
CA GLN A 88 9.70 9.61 23.63
C GLN A 88 8.81 8.54 22.98
N ILE A 89 9.02 7.26 23.32
CA ILE A 89 8.17 6.16 22.87
C ILE A 89 6.73 6.31 23.41
N THR A 90 6.55 6.60 24.70
CA THR A 90 5.22 6.86 25.27
C THR A 90 4.52 8.03 24.56
N ASN A 91 5.25 9.12 24.32
CA ASN A 91 4.71 10.29 23.63
C ASN A 91 4.32 10.00 22.18
N GLN A 92 5.05 9.10 21.48
CA GLN A 92 4.79 8.72 20.11
C GLN A 92 3.68 7.69 20.00
N SER A 93 3.72 6.62 20.79
CA SER A 93 2.84 5.45 20.66
C SER A 93 1.59 5.50 21.55
N GLY A 94 1.65 6.23 22.65
CA GLY A 94 0.64 6.19 23.72
C GLY A 94 0.71 4.94 24.61
N ILE A 95 1.77 4.11 24.49
CA ILE A 95 2.01 2.97 25.39
C ILE A 95 2.73 3.49 26.63
N GLU A 96 2.11 3.30 27.81
CA GLU A 96 2.66 3.78 29.08
C GLU A 96 3.69 2.81 29.69
N ASP A 97 3.51 1.49 29.51
CA ASP A 97 4.43 0.47 30.02
C ASP A 97 5.53 0.20 28.99
N VAL A 98 6.62 0.98 29.07
CA VAL A 98 7.79 0.83 28.21
C VAL A 98 8.94 0.24 29.01
N ARG A 99 9.45 -0.91 28.56
CA ARG A 99 10.52 -1.67 29.21
C ARG A 99 11.72 -1.85 28.29
N TYR A 100 12.85 -2.30 28.87
CA TYR A 100 13.99 -2.68 28.04
C TYR A 100 13.87 -4.14 27.57
N LEU A 101 14.49 -4.47 26.43
CA LEU A 101 14.45 -5.81 25.84
C LEU A 101 14.93 -6.94 26.75
N ASN A 102 15.85 -6.65 27.67
CA ASN A 102 16.32 -7.65 28.63
C ASN A 102 15.22 -8.08 29.64
N GLU A 103 14.13 -7.33 29.78
CA GLU A 103 12.97 -7.65 30.61
C GLU A 103 11.91 -8.47 29.86
N PHE A 104 12.04 -8.64 28.50
CA PHE A 104 11.02 -9.24 27.64
C PHE A 104 10.71 -10.69 27.99
N GLU A 105 11.73 -11.55 28.10
CA GLU A 105 11.51 -12.99 28.36
C GLU A 105 10.83 -13.24 29.70
N GLU A 106 11.17 -12.49 30.75
CA GLU A 106 10.54 -12.60 32.08
C GLU A 106 9.07 -12.16 32.00
N ALA A 107 8.81 -11.01 31.41
CA ALA A 107 7.45 -10.48 31.23
C ALA A 107 6.57 -11.42 30.40
N LEU A 108 7.09 -11.91 29.29
CA LEU A 108 6.38 -12.85 28.43
C LEU A 108 6.06 -14.15 29.15
N ASN A 109 7.07 -14.77 29.79
CA ASN A 109 6.91 -16.04 30.49
C ASN A 109 5.90 -15.91 31.65
N SER A 110 5.82 -14.77 32.31
CA SER A 110 4.78 -14.51 33.32
C SER A 110 3.37 -14.54 32.71
N CYS A 111 3.18 -13.95 31.52
CA CYS A 111 1.89 -13.96 30.83
C CYS A 111 1.53 -15.35 30.25
N LEU A 112 2.51 -16.07 29.67
CA LEU A 112 2.27 -17.35 29.00
C LEU A 112 1.92 -18.49 29.97
N LYS A 113 2.22 -18.38 31.26
CA LYS A 113 1.79 -19.38 32.25
C LYS A 113 0.27 -19.49 32.35
N GLU A 114 -0.44 -18.40 32.14
CA GLU A 114 -1.89 -18.32 32.30
C GLU A 114 -2.62 -18.17 30.94
N ALA A 115 -1.94 -17.64 29.93
CA ALA A 115 -2.50 -17.52 28.59
C ALA A 115 -2.68 -18.91 27.94
N THR A 116 -3.74 -19.04 27.16
CA THR A 116 -3.99 -20.25 26.37
C THR A 116 -3.73 -20.06 24.87
N LYS A 117 -3.50 -18.80 24.46
CA LYS A 117 -3.36 -18.42 23.04
C LYS A 117 -2.21 -17.43 22.86
N LEU A 118 -1.43 -17.67 21.81
CA LEU A 118 -0.34 -16.80 21.39
C LEU A 118 -0.57 -16.38 19.93
N TYR A 119 -0.72 -15.08 19.68
CA TYR A 119 -0.79 -14.50 18.35
C TYR A 119 0.59 -14.00 17.94
N VAL A 120 1.07 -14.44 16.78
CA VAL A 120 2.29 -13.96 16.13
C VAL A 120 2.03 -13.84 14.62
N ASP A 121 2.80 -13.02 13.93
CA ASP A 121 2.70 -12.89 12.48
C ASP A 121 3.34 -14.11 11.78
N LEU A 122 2.50 -15.03 11.34
CA LEU A 122 2.89 -16.22 10.61
C LEU A 122 2.68 -16.00 9.12
N LYS A 123 3.26 -14.91 8.55
CA LYS A 123 3.16 -14.61 7.12
C LYS A 123 3.21 -15.90 6.29
N ASP A 124 2.38 -15.96 5.26
CA ASP A 124 2.20 -17.15 4.42
C ASP A 124 3.35 -17.30 3.41
N ASP A 125 4.54 -16.85 3.81
CA ASP A 125 5.77 -17.09 3.10
C ASP A 125 6.25 -18.53 3.35
N LYS A 126 6.87 -19.11 2.38
CA LYS A 126 7.44 -20.47 2.47
C LYS A 126 8.71 -20.54 3.32
N ASN A 127 9.09 -19.44 3.98
CA ASN A 127 10.29 -19.40 4.80
C ASN A 127 10.01 -20.00 6.18
N GLU A 128 10.30 -21.28 6.35
CA GLU A 128 10.18 -22.01 7.62
C GLU A 128 11.13 -21.49 8.71
N TYR A 129 12.14 -20.69 8.34
CA TYR A 129 13.13 -20.10 9.23
C TYR A 129 12.81 -18.66 9.62
N ALA A 130 11.63 -18.14 9.26
CA ALA A 130 11.21 -16.83 9.72
C ALA A 130 11.22 -16.77 11.25
N HIS A 131 11.71 -15.65 11.79
CA HIS A 131 11.90 -15.46 13.24
C HIS A 131 10.64 -15.81 14.04
N GLU A 132 9.47 -15.32 13.63
CA GLU A 132 8.19 -15.53 14.30
C GLU A 132 7.75 -16.99 14.29
N LYS A 133 8.02 -17.73 13.21
CA LYS A 133 7.71 -19.17 13.11
C LYS A 133 8.60 -19.98 14.05
N LEU A 134 9.90 -19.72 14.06
CA LEU A 134 10.83 -20.39 14.98
C LEU A 134 10.53 -20.04 16.43
N PHE A 135 10.24 -18.76 16.71
CA PHE A 135 9.87 -18.30 18.04
C PHE A 135 8.60 -18.99 18.55
N SER A 136 7.54 -19.01 17.73
CA SER A 136 6.27 -19.63 18.12
C SER A 136 6.41 -21.14 18.36
N LYS A 137 7.20 -21.82 17.53
CA LYS A 137 7.51 -23.25 17.70
C LYS A 137 8.20 -23.50 19.05
N LYS A 138 9.25 -22.73 19.37
CA LYS A 138 9.95 -22.81 20.64
C LYS A 138 9.00 -22.57 21.83
N LYS A 139 8.18 -21.52 21.77
CA LYS A 139 7.23 -21.20 22.85
C LYS A 139 6.16 -22.29 23.02
N LYS A 140 5.71 -22.93 21.94
CA LYS A 140 4.80 -24.08 22.04
C LYS A 140 5.44 -25.31 22.67
N GLU A 141 6.72 -25.55 22.44
CA GLU A 141 7.48 -26.60 23.13
C GLU A 141 7.64 -26.32 24.63
N GLU A 142 7.93 -25.07 24.99
CA GLU A 142 8.05 -24.63 26.40
C GLU A 142 6.69 -24.61 27.14
N TYR A 143 5.61 -24.30 26.43
CA TYR A 143 4.23 -24.17 26.96
C TYR A 143 3.25 -24.99 26.11
N PRO A 144 3.19 -26.32 26.31
CA PRO A 144 2.38 -27.23 25.46
C PRO A 144 0.87 -26.92 25.41
N HIS A 145 0.34 -26.20 26.42
CA HIS A 145 -1.05 -25.79 26.51
C HIS A 145 -1.40 -24.63 25.55
N LEU A 146 -0.40 -23.90 25.02
CA LEU A 146 -0.64 -22.77 24.12
C LEU A 146 -1.14 -23.25 22.76
N VAL A 147 -2.12 -22.51 22.21
CA VAL A 147 -2.49 -22.58 20.81
C VAL A 147 -1.93 -21.33 20.11
N VAL A 148 -1.14 -21.56 19.07
CA VAL A 148 -0.57 -20.47 18.27
C VAL A 148 -1.55 -20.10 17.18
N TYR A 149 -1.85 -18.80 17.05
CA TYR A 149 -2.70 -18.19 16.04
C TYR A 149 -1.90 -17.26 15.14
N ASN A 150 -2.25 -17.22 13.86
CA ASN A 150 -1.73 -16.19 12.96
C ASN A 150 -2.39 -14.85 13.30
N SER A 151 -1.59 -13.83 13.63
CA SER A 151 -2.10 -12.50 13.96
C SER A 151 -2.63 -11.75 12.73
N GLN A 152 -2.29 -12.18 11.52
CA GLN A 152 -2.70 -11.51 10.28
C GLN A 152 -4.23 -11.32 10.16
N ASP A 153 -5.02 -12.28 10.64
CA ASP A 153 -6.48 -12.16 10.59
C ASP A 153 -7.01 -11.01 11.46
N LEU A 154 -6.32 -10.69 12.57
CA LEU A 154 -6.63 -9.52 13.39
C LEU A 154 -6.28 -8.22 12.66
N PHE A 155 -5.11 -8.20 11.99
CA PHE A 155 -4.65 -7.04 11.25
C PHE A 155 -5.48 -6.81 9.97
N LYS A 156 -5.88 -7.87 9.24
CA LYS A 156 -6.81 -7.75 8.10
C LYS A 156 -8.07 -6.99 8.50
N LYS A 157 -8.74 -7.43 9.55
CA LYS A 157 -9.94 -6.75 10.09
C LYS A 157 -9.67 -5.31 10.49
N ALA A 158 -8.55 -5.07 11.19
CA ALA A 158 -8.24 -3.75 11.71
C ALA A 158 -7.85 -2.76 10.61
N ARG A 159 -7.08 -3.20 9.57
CA ARG A 159 -6.53 -2.36 8.51
C ARG A 159 -7.47 -2.13 7.34
N THR A 160 -8.51 -2.98 7.15
CA THR A 160 -9.50 -2.83 6.07
C THR A 160 -10.16 -1.44 6.11
N ILE A 161 -10.61 -1.00 7.29
CA ILE A 161 -11.27 0.29 7.50
C ILE A 161 -10.29 1.27 8.13
N LYS A 162 -9.99 2.33 7.39
CA LYS A 162 -9.00 3.35 7.77
C LYS A 162 -9.60 4.36 8.75
N HIS A 163 -8.78 4.78 9.72
CA HIS A 163 -9.08 5.92 10.56
C HIS A 163 -8.85 7.23 9.78
N GLU A 164 -9.50 8.32 10.16
CA GLU A 164 -9.35 9.62 9.48
C GLU A 164 -7.87 10.07 9.38
N LEU A 165 -7.07 9.83 10.43
CA LEU A 165 -5.64 10.16 10.42
C LEU A 165 -4.83 9.30 9.44
N GLU A 166 -5.23 8.06 9.16
CA GLU A 166 -4.62 7.23 8.12
C GLU A 166 -4.96 7.77 6.73
N ILE A 167 -6.23 8.17 6.53
CA ILE A 167 -6.71 8.78 5.28
C ILE A 167 -5.93 10.06 4.98
N GLU A 168 -5.65 10.89 6.00
CA GLU A 168 -4.86 12.11 5.83
C GLU A 168 -3.40 11.84 5.44
N GLU A 169 -2.77 10.78 5.95
CA GLU A 169 -1.41 10.41 5.52
C GLU A 169 -1.41 9.90 4.07
N ILE A 170 -2.41 9.10 3.67
CA ILE A 170 -2.58 8.65 2.27
C ILE A 170 -2.79 9.85 1.34
N LYS A 171 -3.63 10.82 1.68
CA LYS A 171 -3.81 12.06 0.90
C LYS A 171 -2.50 12.83 0.71
N LYS A 172 -1.67 12.91 1.75
CA LYS A 172 -0.34 13.55 1.64
C LYS A 172 0.58 12.76 0.72
N ALA A 173 0.56 11.42 0.78
CA ALA A 173 1.33 10.58 -0.14
C ALA A 173 0.87 10.80 -1.60
N ILE A 174 -0.45 10.89 -1.86
CA ILE A 174 -1.04 11.23 -3.17
C ILE A 174 -0.59 12.63 -3.62
N GLU A 175 -0.54 13.60 -2.72
CA GLU A 175 -0.06 14.96 -3.06
C GLU A 175 1.41 14.96 -3.49
N ILE A 176 2.27 14.22 -2.78
CA ILE A 176 3.68 14.04 -3.16
C ILE A 176 3.78 13.35 -4.52
N THR A 177 2.98 12.31 -4.75
CA THR A 177 2.90 11.59 -6.02
C THR A 177 2.51 12.51 -7.17
N ASN A 178 1.50 13.36 -6.98
CA ASN A 178 1.10 14.36 -7.97
C ASN A 178 2.24 15.33 -8.32
N LYS A 179 2.97 15.83 -7.32
CA LYS A 179 4.15 16.69 -7.56
C LYS A 179 5.22 15.96 -8.37
N GLY A 180 5.39 14.65 -8.15
CA GLY A 180 6.28 13.81 -8.94
C GLY A 180 5.83 13.67 -10.39
N ILE A 181 4.54 13.43 -10.62
CA ILE A 181 3.95 13.35 -11.97
C ILE A 181 4.16 14.69 -12.71
N LEU A 182 3.87 15.82 -12.05
CA LEU A 182 4.08 17.13 -12.66
C LEU A 182 5.55 17.39 -12.99
N ASN A 183 6.48 16.95 -12.13
CA ASN A 183 7.92 17.06 -12.41
C ASN A 183 8.37 16.21 -13.60
N ILE A 184 7.78 15.01 -13.78
CA ILE A 184 7.98 14.21 -15.00
C ILE A 184 7.48 14.98 -16.21
N LEU A 185 6.25 15.52 -16.17
CA LEU A 185 5.63 16.21 -17.30
C LEU A 185 6.38 17.50 -17.69
N ASP A 186 6.90 18.24 -16.72
CA ASP A 186 7.71 19.45 -16.96
C ASP A 186 9.04 19.14 -17.68
N ASN A 187 9.48 17.89 -17.62
CA ASN A 187 10.70 17.38 -18.23
C ASN A 187 10.45 16.33 -19.33
N MET A 188 9.19 16.18 -19.75
CA MET A 188 8.81 15.18 -20.76
C MET A 188 9.45 15.48 -22.12
N LYS A 189 10.19 14.51 -22.62
CA LYS A 189 10.83 14.51 -23.96
C LYS A 189 11.30 13.10 -24.27
N GLU A 190 11.76 12.88 -25.50
CA GLU A 190 12.47 11.65 -25.85
C GLU A 190 13.67 11.45 -24.88
N SER A 191 13.64 10.37 -24.14
CA SER A 191 14.59 10.05 -23.06
C SER A 191 14.56 8.57 -22.74
N TYR A 192 15.54 8.06 -22.03
CA TYR A 192 15.43 6.76 -21.40
C TYR A 192 14.36 6.77 -20.30
N GLU A 193 13.65 5.66 -20.14
CA GLU A 193 12.60 5.49 -19.14
C GLU A 193 13.09 5.82 -17.73
N TYR A 194 14.28 5.33 -17.31
CA TYR A 194 14.88 5.65 -16.01
C TYR A 194 15.22 7.14 -15.83
N GLN A 195 15.44 7.88 -16.93
CA GLN A 195 15.68 9.33 -16.82
C GLN A 195 14.39 10.07 -16.47
N LEU A 196 13.24 9.65 -17.05
CA LEU A 196 11.94 10.20 -16.72
C LEU A 196 11.52 9.79 -15.31
N GLU A 197 11.77 8.54 -14.90
CA GLU A 197 11.57 8.05 -13.53
C GLU A 197 12.34 8.91 -12.51
N SER A 198 13.59 9.31 -12.81
CA SER A 198 14.42 10.09 -11.89
C SER A 198 13.81 11.43 -11.45
N TYR A 199 12.91 12.01 -12.25
CA TYR A 199 12.17 13.22 -11.86
C TYR A 199 11.13 12.93 -10.77
N PHE A 200 10.54 11.73 -10.78
CA PHE A 200 9.68 11.27 -9.69
C PHE A 200 10.48 11.06 -8.41
N ASP A 201 11.63 10.40 -8.50
CA ASP A 201 12.53 10.15 -7.38
C ASP A 201 12.97 11.45 -6.69
N GLN A 202 13.36 12.43 -7.50
CA GLN A 202 13.70 13.74 -7.00
C GLN A 202 12.54 14.38 -6.24
N ALA A 203 11.33 14.31 -6.79
CA ALA A 203 10.16 14.93 -6.18
C ALA A 203 9.77 14.28 -4.85
N ILE A 204 9.78 12.94 -4.75
CA ILE A 204 9.54 12.23 -3.49
C ILE A 204 10.46 12.77 -2.41
N LYS A 205 11.77 12.78 -2.68
CA LYS A 205 12.76 13.20 -1.70
C LYS A 205 12.66 14.69 -1.37
N TYR A 206 12.41 15.54 -2.38
CA TYR A 206 12.30 16.99 -2.21
C TYR A 206 11.09 17.39 -1.39
N HIS A 207 9.96 16.68 -1.55
CA HIS A 207 8.72 16.95 -0.84
C HIS A 207 8.53 16.17 0.46
N GLY A 208 9.56 15.46 0.93
CA GLY A 208 9.57 14.81 2.25
C GLY A 208 8.86 13.47 2.29
N GLY A 209 8.65 12.82 1.16
CA GLY A 209 8.24 11.42 1.11
C GLY A 209 9.27 10.53 1.83
N THR A 210 8.80 9.52 2.53
CA THR A 210 9.68 8.60 3.28
C THR A 210 10.25 7.47 2.43
N GLY A 211 9.68 7.25 1.24
CA GLY A 211 10.10 6.22 0.28
C GLY A 211 9.12 6.09 -0.87
N TYR A 212 9.26 5.00 -1.60
CA TYR A 212 8.32 4.55 -2.64
C TYR A 212 7.29 3.63 -2.01
N ALA A 213 6.06 3.66 -2.52
CA ALA A 213 5.03 2.69 -2.18
C ALA A 213 5.39 1.30 -2.75
N PHE A 214 5.96 1.29 -3.95
CA PHE A 214 6.44 0.12 -4.69
C PHE A 214 7.48 0.54 -5.73
N THR A 215 8.08 -0.41 -6.44
CA THR A 215 9.04 -0.11 -7.53
C THR A 215 8.31 0.57 -8.68
N THR A 216 8.75 1.77 -9.04
CA THR A 216 8.17 2.57 -10.13
C THR A 216 8.23 1.82 -11.47
N ILE A 217 7.15 1.85 -12.20
CA ILE A 217 7.06 1.40 -13.58
C ILE A 217 7.07 2.64 -14.48
N ALA A 218 8.02 2.67 -15.42
CA ALA A 218 8.09 3.67 -16.49
C ALA A 218 8.20 2.91 -17.82
N ALA A 219 7.07 2.62 -18.45
CA ALA A 219 6.97 1.68 -19.56
C ALA A 219 6.55 2.39 -20.84
N SER A 220 7.44 2.49 -21.83
CA SER A 220 7.18 3.14 -23.12
C SER A 220 6.79 2.15 -24.21
N GLY A 221 5.92 2.57 -25.12
CA GLY A 221 5.50 1.80 -26.27
C GLY A 221 5.04 0.38 -25.91
N LYS A 222 5.71 -0.65 -26.46
CA LYS A 222 5.39 -2.06 -26.21
C LYS A 222 5.57 -2.50 -24.76
N ASN A 223 6.49 -1.86 -24.01
CA ASN A 223 6.78 -2.21 -22.62
C ASN A 223 5.56 -1.97 -21.72
N ALA A 224 4.73 -0.99 -22.07
CA ALA A 224 3.46 -0.70 -21.39
C ALA A 224 2.44 -1.86 -21.46
N CYS A 225 2.67 -2.88 -22.29
CA CYS A 225 1.84 -4.09 -22.32
C CYS A 225 2.32 -5.19 -21.37
N CYS A 226 3.40 -4.95 -20.61
CA CYS A 226 3.86 -5.80 -19.53
C CYS A 226 3.48 -5.14 -18.19
N LEU A 227 2.58 -5.77 -17.41
CA LEU A 227 1.97 -5.15 -16.24
C LEU A 227 2.99 -4.73 -15.18
N HIS A 228 4.01 -5.55 -14.95
CA HIS A 228 5.06 -5.31 -13.94
C HIS A 228 6.43 -5.15 -14.63
N TYR A 229 6.48 -4.28 -15.65
CA TYR A 229 7.74 -3.91 -16.27
C TYR A 229 8.53 -3.01 -15.32
N GLN A 230 9.70 -3.45 -14.88
CA GLN A 230 10.52 -2.76 -13.88
C GLN A 230 11.95 -2.46 -14.35
N GLU A 231 12.31 -2.87 -15.57
CA GLU A 231 13.65 -2.63 -16.11
C GLU A 231 13.89 -1.15 -16.38
N ASN A 232 12.87 -0.43 -16.84
CA ASN A 232 12.87 1.01 -17.12
C ASN A 232 14.09 1.48 -17.95
N THR A 233 14.51 0.67 -18.94
CA THR A 233 15.79 0.89 -19.65
C THR A 233 15.67 1.25 -21.12
N ASP A 234 14.48 1.14 -21.70
CA ASP A 234 14.25 1.50 -23.10
C ASP A 234 14.15 3.02 -23.29
N VAL A 235 14.21 3.45 -24.54
CA VAL A 235 14.03 4.85 -24.92
C VAL A 235 12.56 5.10 -25.25
N ALA A 236 11.93 5.98 -24.50
CA ALA A 236 10.61 6.54 -24.80
C ALA A 236 10.77 7.52 -25.99
N LYS A 237 10.24 7.14 -27.18
CA LYS A 237 10.48 7.84 -28.44
C LYS A 237 9.33 8.80 -28.78
N ASP A 238 9.63 9.74 -29.67
CA ASP A 238 8.59 10.57 -30.30
C ASP A 238 7.47 9.70 -30.90
N GLY A 239 6.23 10.00 -30.53
CA GLY A 239 5.03 9.27 -30.96
C GLY A 239 4.66 8.08 -30.08
N ASP A 240 5.52 7.62 -29.16
CA ASP A 240 5.16 6.61 -28.17
C ASP A 240 4.26 7.18 -27.07
N LEU A 241 3.47 6.30 -26.47
CA LEU A 241 2.93 6.51 -25.12
C LEU A 241 3.93 5.98 -24.12
N ILE A 242 3.99 6.63 -22.94
CA ILE A 242 4.66 6.09 -21.77
C ILE A 242 3.66 5.97 -20.62
N LEU A 243 3.55 4.79 -20.07
CA LEU A 243 2.77 4.47 -18.88
C LEU A 243 3.67 4.58 -17.65
N PHE A 244 3.28 5.41 -16.73
CA PHE A 244 3.85 5.44 -15.38
C PHE A 244 2.88 4.80 -14.41
N ASP A 245 3.41 3.90 -13.58
CA ASP A 245 2.75 3.36 -12.42
C ASP A 245 3.67 3.61 -11.22
N LEU A 246 3.21 4.46 -10.32
CA LEU A 246 4.08 5.06 -9.31
C LEU A 246 3.32 5.57 -8.09
N GLY A 247 3.95 5.49 -6.95
CA GLY A 247 3.38 5.95 -5.70
C GLY A 247 4.46 6.36 -4.70
N ALA A 248 4.24 7.51 -4.06
CA ALA A 248 5.04 7.90 -2.90
C ALA A 248 4.53 7.18 -1.64
N SER A 249 5.45 6.94 -0.71
CA SER A 249 5.12 6.55 0.65
C SER A 249 5.41 7.69 1.62
N LEU A 250 4.49 7.96 2.53
CA LEU A 250 4.69 8.88 3.63
C LEU A 250 4.31 8.20 4.95
N ASN A 251 5.26 8.10 5.89
CA ASN A 251 5.06 7.38 7.13
C ASN A 251 4.45 5.97 6.89
N MET A 252 4.99 5.26 5.89
CA MET A 252 4.56 3.94 5.40
C MET A 252 3.19 3.91 4.70
N TYR A 253 2.36 4.95 4.74
CA TYR A 253 1.12 5.00 3.97
C TYR A 253 1.42 5.27 2.50
N CYS A 254 0.82 4.47 1.64
CA CYS A 254 1.07 4.42 0.21
C CYS A 254 0.06 5.26 -0.58
N ALA A 255 0.51 5.82 -1.70
CA ALA A 255 -0.30 6.20 -2.83
C ALA A 255 -0.08 5.20 -3.97
N ASP A 256 -1.05 5.07 -4.88
CA ASP A 256 -0.98 4.21 -6.04
C ASP A 256 -1.65 4.86 -7.24
N ILE A 257 -0.86 5.30 -8.20
CA ILE A 257 -1.34 6.11 -9.32
C ILE A 257 -0.71 5.65 -10.63
N SER A 258 -1.54 5.22 -11.56
CA SER A 258 -1.10 5.03 -12.95
C SER A 258 -1.60 6.15 -13.85
N ARG A 259 -0.73 6.64 -14.71
CA ARG A 259 -1.03 7.60 -15.78
C ARG A 259 -0.27 7.24 -17.05
N THR A 260 -0.89 7.51 -18.17
CA THR A 260 -0.26 7.31 -19.50
C THR A 260 -0.22 8.61 -20.27
N PHE A 261 0.95 8.97 -20.78
CA PHE A 261 1.22 10.23 -21.45
C PHE A 261 1.84 10.04 -22.83
N PRO A 262 1.57 10.94 -23.81
CA PRO A 262 2.30 10.96 -25.07
C PRO A 262 3.67 11.63 -24.88
N VAL A 263 4.74 10.96 -25.30
CA VAL A 263 6.12 11.45 -25.14
C VAL A 263 6.34 12.79 -25.83
N ASN A 264 5.73 13.02 -26.98
CA ASN A 264 5.80 14.26 -27.76
C ASN A 264 4.73 15.30 -27.41
N GLY A 265 3.96 15.08 -26.33
CA GLY A 265 2.91 16.00 -25.89
C GLY A 265 1.60 15.94 -26.67
N LYS A 266 1.44 14.98 -27.61
CA LYS A 266 0.23 14.88 -28.42
C LYS A 266 -0.14 13.42 -28.69
N PHE A 267 -1.36 13.05 -28.34
CA PHE A 267 -1.89 11.74 -28.69
C PHE A 267 -2.23 11.65 -30.20
N SER A 268 -1.94 10.51 -30.83
CA SER A 268 -2.54 10.18 -32.12
C SER A 268 -4.03 9.90 -31.99
N GLU A 269 -4.77 9.91 -33.07
CA GLU A 269 -6.23 9.64 -33.05
C GLU A 269 -6.53 8.22 -32.51
N ARG A 270 -5.68 7.24 -32.82
CA ARG A 270 -5.84 5.88 -32.31
C ARG A 270 -5.54 5.81 -30.81
N GLN A 271 -4.50 6.47 -30.36
CA GLN A 271 -4.17 6.55 -28.95
C GLN A 271 -5.30 7.24 -28.15
N LYS A 272 -5.87 8.35 -28.67
CA LYS A 272 -7.03 9.01 -28.06
C LYS A 272 -8.23 8.10 -27.96
N GLN A 273 -8.51 7.34 -29.02
CA GLN A 273 -9.63 6.41 -29.05
C GLN A 273 -9.52 5.37 -27.91
N ILE A 274 -8.35 4.73 -27.76
CA ILE A 274 -8.13 3.73 -26.72
C ILE A 274 -8.09 4.39 -25.34
N TYR A 275 -7.41 5.54 -25.19
CA TYR A 275 -7.32 6.29 -23.96
C TYR A 275 -8.71 6.65 -23.41
N ASN A 276 -9.59 7.17 -24.27
CA ASN A 276 -10.93 7.57 -23.88
C ASN A 276 -11.81 6.37 -23.50
N ILE A 277 -11.56 5.17 -24.06
CA ILE A 277 -12.24 3.94 -23.62
C ILE A 277 -11.80 3.56 -22.21
N VAL A 278 -10.49 3.65 -21.90
CA VAL A 278 -9.99 3.38 -20.55
C VAL A 278 -10.54 4.40 -19.54
N LEU A 279 -10.52 5.69 -19.87
CA LEU A 279 -11.05 6.75 -19.01
C LEU A 279 -12.56 6.59 -18.76
N ALA A 280 -13.32 6.26 -19.82
CA ALA A 280 -14.75 5.97 -19.69
C ALA A 280 -15.01 4.69 -18.86
N GLY A 281 -14.13 3.69 -18.98
CA GLY A 281 -14.15 2.47 -18.18
C GLY A 281 -13.93 2.78 -16.68
N GLN A 282 -12.98 3.67 -16.35
CA GLN A 282 -12.78 4.14 -14.97
C GLN A 282 -14.07 4.79 -14.43
N GLN A 283 -14.64 5.73 -15.17
CA GLN A 283 -15.87 6.39 -14.74
C GLN A 283 -17.03 5.39 -14.62
N HIS A 284 -17.11 4.38 -15.49
CA HIS A 284 -18.12 3.34 -15.41
C HIS A 284 -17.98 2.52 -14.12
N VAL A 285 -16.77 2.12 -13.73
CA VAL A 285 -16.49 1.43 -12.46
C VAL A 285 -16.86 2.31 -11.27
N LEU A 286 -16.42 3.57 -11.28
CA LEU A 286 -16.70 4.54 -10.21
C LEU A 286 -18.21 4.76 -10.01
N ASN A 287 -19.00 4.79 -11.08
CA ASN A 287 -20.46 4.91 -10.99
C ASN A 287 -21.13 3.72 -10.28
N HIS A 288 -20.46 2.58 -10.17
CA HIS A 288 -20.93 1.41 -9.45
C HIS A 288 -20.30 1.26 -8.06
N THR A 289 -19.26 2.06 -7.76
CA THR A 289 -18.51 2.00 -6.50
C THR A 289 -19.32 2.58 -5.34
N LYS A 290 -19.64 1.73 -4.37
CA LYS A 290 -20.40 2.08 -3.15
C LYS A 290 -20.24 0.98 -2.09
N PRO A 291 -20.62 1.21 -0.83
CA PRO A 291 -20.69 0.14 0.16
C PRO A 291 -21.56 -1.04 -0.30
N GLY A 292 -21.14 -2.23 0.06
CA GLY A 292 -21.85 -3.49 -0.25
C GLY A 292 -21.47 -4.15 -1.57
N ILE A 293 -20.70 -3.49 -2.45
CA ILE A 293 -20.13 -4.11 -3.65
C ILE A 293 -18.76 -4.73 -3.35
N THR A 294 -18.37 -5.77 -4.07
CA THR A 294 -17.04 -6.37 -4.00
C THR A 294 -16.14 -5.85 -5.14
N THR A 295 -14.82 -5.87 -4.94
CA THR A 295 -13.85 -5.56 -6.01
C THR A 295 -14.01 -6.49 -7.23
N LYS A 296 -14.40 -7.75 -6.99
CA LYS A 296 -14.71 -8.71 -8.05
C LYS A 296 -15.92 -8.28 -8.90
N GLU A 297 -16.99 -7.78 -8.27
CA GLU A 297 -18.15 -7.27 -9.00
C GLU A 297 -17.80 -6.00 -9.79
N LEU A 298 -16.99 -5.10 -9.23
CA LEU A 298 -16.48 -3.94 -9.95
C LEU A 298 -15.68 -4.37 -11.20
N ASN A 299 -14.83 -5.38 -11.08
CA ASN A 299 -14.11 -5.92 -12.23
C ASN A 299 -15.03 -6.49 -13.31
N LEU A 300 -16.09 -7.21 -12.93
CA LEU A 300 -17.08 -7.71 -13.88
C LEU A 300 -17.78 -6.57 -14.63
N LYS A 301 -18.12 -5.46 -13.94
CA LYS A 301 -18.68 -4.27 -14.58
C LYS A 301 -17.75 -3.67 -15.63
N LEU A 302 -16.46 -3.62 -15.36
CA LEU A 302 -15.47 -3.15 -16.34
C LEU A 302 -15.38 -4.09 -17.56
N VAL A 303 -15.32 -5.41 -17.33
CA VAL A 303 -15.28 -6.41 -18.42
C VAL A 303 -16.51 -6.31 -19.30
N GLU A 304 -17.72 -6.18 -18.72
CA GLU A 304 -18.97 -5.95 -19.45
C GLU A 304 -18.90 -4.67 -20.32
N PHE A 305 -18.40 -3.59 -19.75
CA PHE A 305 -18.21 -2.31 -20.45
C PHE A 305 -17.21 -2.46 -21.63
N TYR A 306 -16.04 -3.06 -21.38
CA TYR A 306 -15.04 -3.28 -22.41
C TYR A 306 -15.54 -4.20 -23.53
N ALA A 307 -16.34 -5.22 -23.23
CA ALA A 307 -16.94 -6.08 -24.25
C ALA A 307 -17.77 -5.29 -25.27
N VAL A 308 -18.48 -4.26 -24.81
CA VAL A 308 -19.27 -3.39 -25.68
C VAL A 308 -18.37 -2.44 -26.46
N GLU A 309 -17.47 -1.71 -25.80
CA GLU A 309 -16.66 -0.66 -26.45
C GLU A 309 -15.62 -1.24 -27.43
N LEU A 310 -14.98 -2.36 -27.08
CA LEU A 310 -13.98 -2.98 -27.97
C LEU A 310 -14.61 -3.61 -29.22
N LYS A 311 -15.87 -4.09 -29.15
CA LYS A 311 -16.62 -4.50 -30.35
C LYS A 311 -16.94 -3.32 -31.26
N LYS A 312 -17.37 -2.17 -30.71
CA LYS A 312 -17.66 -0.96 -31.49
C LYS A 312 -16.49 -0.51 -32.36
N ILE A 313 -15.26 -0.64 -31.82
CA ILE A 313 -14.03 -0.26 -32.54
C ILE A 313 -13.45 -1.42 -33.38
N GLY A 314 -14.11 -2.58 -33.40
CA GLY A 314 -13.69 -3.74 -34.17
C GLY A 314 -12.44 -4.47 -33.63
N LEU A 315 -12.04 -4.21 -32.40
CA LEU A 315 -10.86 -4.84 -31.78
C LEU A 315 -11.14 -6.29 -31.36
N ILE A 316 -12.38 -6.60 -30.96
CA ILE A 316 -12.85 -7.95 -30.63
C ILE A 316 -14.16 -8.28 -31.38
N LYS A 317 -14.46 -9.57 -31.48
CA LYS A 317 -15.72 -10.09 -32.03
C LYS A 317 -16.60 -10.71 -30.96
N GLU A 318 -15.99 -11.37 -29.98
CA GLU A 318 -16.67 -12.08 -28.89
C GLU A 318 -16.24 -11.52 -27.53
N ASP A 319 -17.13 -11.55 -26.53
CA ASP A 319 -16.88 -10.99 -25.18
C ASP A 319 -15.67 -11.60 -24.49
N LYS A 320 -15.44 -12.92 -24.67
CA LYS A 320 -14.29 -13.61 -24.09
C LYS A 320 -12.93 -13.07 -24.56
N GLU A 321 -12.90 -12.37 -25.72
CA GLU A 321 -11.68 -11.79 -26.27
C GLU A 321 -11.23 -10.53 -25.52
N VAL A 322 -12.08 -9.95 -24.64
CA VAL A 322 -11.69 -8.85 -23.75
C VAL A 322 -10.44 -9.22 -22.97
N MET A 323 -10.34 -10.46 -22.48
CA MET A 323 -9.21 -10.95 -21.69
C MET A 323 -7.87 -10.97 -22.46
N LYS A 324 -7.89 -10.77 -23.78
CA LYS A 324 -6.66 -10.60 -24.57
C LYS A 324 -6.03 -9.23 -24.35
N TYR A 325 -6.84 -8.22 -24.01
CA TYR A 325 -6.43 -6.81 -23.92
C TYR A 325 -6.58 -6.24 -22.50
N TYR A 326 -7.29 -6.97 -21.62
CA TYR A 326 -7.45 -6.63 -20.20
C TYR A 326 -7.36 -7.90 -19.36
N TYR A 327 -6.31 -8.05 -18.56
CA TYR A 327 -5.96 -9.32 -17.91
C TYR A 327 -5.50 -9.18 -16.45
N HIS A 328 -5.99 -8.13 -15.74
CA HIS A 328 -5.79 -7.94 -14.29
C HIS A 328 -7.10 -7.55 -13.58
N GLY A 329 -7.05 -7.38 -12.28
CA GLY A 329 -8.16 -6.84 -11.50
C GLY A 329 -8.26 -5.33 -11.62
N VAL A 330 -9.47 -4.76 -11.43
CA VAL A 330 -9.69 -3.31 -11.53
C VAL A 330 -9.39 -2.59 -10.23
N SER A 331 -9.13 -3.32 -9.14
CA SER A 331 -9.05 -2.72 -7.79
C SER A 331 -8.45 -3.68 -6.78
N HIS A 332 -7.64 -3.13 -5.89
CA HIS A 332 -7.18 -3.75 -4.64
C HIS A 332 -7.28 -2.75 -3.48
N HIS A 333 -7.13 -3.21 -2.24
CA HIS A 333 -7.07 -2.32 -1.08
C HIS A 333 -5.70 -1.65 -1.00
N LEU A 334 -5.69 -0.41 -0.51
CA LEU A 334 -4.52 0.44 -0.33
C LEU A 334 -4.42 0.92 1.12
N GLY A 335 -3.20 1.03 1.65
CA GLY A 335 -2.97 1.53 3.00
C GLY A 335 -1.51 1.63 3.39
N LEU A 336 -1.09 0.88 4.41
CA LEU A 336 0.32 0.74 4.81
C LEU A 336 1.14 -0.09 3.82
N ASP A 337 0.49 -0.95 3.07
CA ASP A 337 1.04 -1.61 1.91
C ASP A 337 0.29 -1.13 0.67
N CYS A 338 0.94 -1.12 -0.49
CA CYS A 338 0.29 -0.86 -1.78
C CYS A 338 -0.84 -1.88 -2.00
N HIS A 339 -0.56 -3.17 -1.88
CA HIS A 339 -1.58 -4.23 -1.77
C HIS A 339 -1.87 -4.49 -0.28
N ASP A 340 -2.75 -3.69 0.31
CA ASP A 340 -2.96 -3.67 1.75
C ASP A 340 -3.68 -4.92 2.28
N LEU A 341 -3.35 -5.30 3.51
CA LEU A 341 -4.07 -6.35 4.23
C LEU A 341 -5.55 -6.00 4.38
N CYS A 342 -6.42 -6.88 3.92
CA CYS A 342 -7.86 -6.66 3.98
C CYS A 342 -8.63 -7.95 4.17
N GLU A 343 -9.89 -7.82 4.59
CA GLU A 343 -10.90 -8.86 4.44
C GLU A 343 -11.49 -8.74 3.03
N TYR A 344 -11.54 -9.85 2.29
CA TYR A 344 -12.17 -9.89 0.95
C TYR A 344 -13.70 -9.99 1.08
N THR A 345 -14.29 -9.02 1.76
CA THR A 345 -15.72 -8.85 1.98
C THR A 345 -16.26 -7.75 1.06
N PRO A 346 -17.57 -7.55 0.98
CA PRO A 346 -18.13 -6.34 0.37
C PRO A 346 -17.51 -5.09 0.99
N LEU A 347 -17.27 -4.08 0.16
CA LEU A 347 -16.66 -2.82 0.58
C LEU A 347 -17.52 -2.12 1.63
N GLU A 348 -16.87 -1.54 2.62
CA GLU A 348 -17.48 -0.76 3.69
C GLU A 348 -16.94 0.67 3.70
N ALA A 349 -17.71 1.60 4.28
CA ALA A 349 -17.25 2.97 4.47
C ALA A 349 -15.95 3.02 5.28
N GLY A 350 -14.99 3.84 4.84
CA GLY A 350 -13.64 3.94 5.38
C GLY A 350 -12.62 2.99 4.72
N ALA A 351 -13.03 2.07 3.84
CA ALA A 351 -12.08 1.34 3.01
C ALA A 351 -11.47 2.27 1.95
N ILE A 352 -10.17 2.08 1.64
CA ILE A 352 -9.51 2.73 0.51
C ILE A 352 -9.10 1.63 -0.47
N ILE A 353 -9.43 1.83 -1.75
CA ILE A 353 -9.15 0.93 -2.85
C ILE A 353 -8.59 1.70 -4.04
N THR A 354 -7.90 1.02 -4.95
CA THR A 354 -7.55 1.56 -6.27
C THR A 354 -8.74 1.44 -7.24
N CYS A 355 -8.72 2.24 -8.31
CA CYS A 355 -9.56 2.04 -9.49
C CYS A 355 -8.69 2.22 -10.72
N GLU A 356 -8.24 1.11 -11.31
CA GLU A 356 -7.10 0.99 -12.24
C GLU A 356 -7.44 0.28 -13.56
N PRO A 357 -8.48 0.66 -14.31
CA PRO A 357 -8.71 0.06 -15.61
C PRO A 357 -7.55 0.31 -16.57
N GLY A 358 -7.27 -0.68 -17.42
CA GLY A 358 -6.25 -0.58 -18.46
C GLY A 358 -6.64 -1.31 -19.74
N LEU A 359 -5.98 -1.00 -20.84
CA LEU A 359 -6.02 -1.73 -22.10
C LEU A 359 -4.62 -1.86 -22.69
N TYR A 360 -4.26 -3.07 -23.10
CA TYR A 360 -2.91 -3.41 -23.53
C TYR A 360 -2.95 -4.10 -24.88
N ILE A 361 -2.66 -3.32 -25.97
CA ILE A 361 -2.74 -3.74 -27.37
C ILE A 361 -1.31 -3.88 -27.89
N ALA A 362 -0.71 -5.03 -27.65
CA ALA A 362 0.70 -5.28 -27.98
C ALA A 362 0.98 -5.15 -29.49
N GLU A 363 0.01 -5.48 -30.33
CA GLU A 363 0.10 -5.37 -31.78
C GLU A 363 0.23 -3.91 -32.26
N GLU A 364 -0.24 -2.96 -31.45
CA GLU A 364 -0.19 -1.52 -31.75
C GLU A 364 0.84 -0.77 -30.89
N ASN A 365 1.57 -1.45 -29.98
CA ASN A 365 2.44 -0.86 -28.96
C ASN A 365 1.71 0.17 -28.09
N ILE A 366 0.44 -0.11 -27.76
CA ILE A 366 -0.40 0.75 -26.92
C ILE A 366 -0.71 0.01 -25.62
N GLY A 367 -0.17 0.50 -24.50
CA GLY A 367 -0.56 0.13 -23.16
C GLY A 367 -1.00 1.38 -22.42
N ILE A 368 -2.22 1.36 -21.87
CA ILE A 368 -2.83 2.49 -21.16
C ILE A 368 -3.42 1.96 -19.86
N ARG A 369 -3.06 2.57 -18.74
CA ARG A 369 -3.72 2.42 -17.43
C ARG A 369 -3.97 3.81 -16.86
N ILE A 370 -5.15 3.98 -16.26
CA ILE A 370 -5.54 5.20 -15.53
C ILE A 370 -6.04 4.75 -14.17
N GLU A 371 -5.34 5.13 -13.13
CA GLU A 371 -5.57 4.68 -11.77
C GLU A 371 -5.70 5.84 -10.80
N ASP A 372 -6.68 5.71 -9.93
CA ASP A 372 -6.93 6.65 -8.84
C ASP A 372 -7.16 5.90 -7.53
N ASP A 373 -6.82 6.54 -6.41
CA ASP A 373 -7.09 6.08 -5.05
C ASP A 373 -8.48 6.56 -4.58
N ILE A 374 -9.30 5.62 -4.14
CA ILE A 374 -10.73 5.82 -3.90
C ILE A 374 -11.09 5.48 -2.45
N LEU A 375 -11.61 6.46 -1.71
CA LEU A 375 -12.18 6.27 -0.38
C LEU A 375 -13.66 5.91 -0.51
N ILE A 376 -14.07 4.80 0.08
CA ILE A 376 -15.48 4.41 0.18
C ILE A 376 -16.14 5.22 1.31
N THR A 377 -17.28 5.85 1.01
CA THR A 377 -18.09 6.63 1.97
C THR A 377 -19.39 5.86 2.32
N GLU A 378 -20.21 6.41 3.20
CA GLU A 378 -21.49 5.77 3.62
C GLU A 378 -22.46 5.51 2.46
N ASP A 379 -22.43 6.34 1.42
CA ASP A 379 -23.39 6.33 0.31
C ASP A 379 -22.74 6.28 -1.09
N GLY A 380 -21.41 6.19 -1.17
CA GLY A 380 -20.69 6.20 -2.44
C GLY A 380 -19.19 6.18 -2.27
N TYR A 381 -18.50 7.12 -2.88
CA TYR A 381 -17.04 7.24 -2.84
C TYR A 381 -16.54 8.68 -2.94
N ILE A 382 -15.28 8.88 -2.53
CA ILE A 382 -14.50 10.10 -2.80
C ILE A 382 -13.24 9.66 -3.56
N ASN A 383 -12.98 10.28 -4.72
CA ASN A 383 -11.71 10.12 -5.43
C ASN A 383 -10.66 11.02 -4.76
N LEU A 384 -9.68 10.42 -4.06
CA LEU A 384 -8.63 11.11 -3.31
C LEU A 384 -7.57 11.73 -4.23
N SER A 385 -7.46 11.27 -5.46
CA SER A 385 -6.48 11.68 -6.48
C SER A 385 -7.08 12.50 -7.63
N SER A 386 -8.30 13.02 -7.44
CA SER A 386 -9.05 13.77 -8.48
C SER A 386 -8.33 15.00 -9.02
N GLN A 387 -7.36 15.55 -8.29
CA GLN A 387 -6.53 16.69 -8.70
C GLN A 387 -5.43 16.33 -9.72
N ILE A 388 -5.16 15.03 -9.94
CA ILE A 388 -4.13 14.57 -10.87
C ILE A 388 -4.71 14.53 -12.28
N ILE A 389 -4.12 15.32 -13.19
CA ILE A 389 -4.59 15.41 -14.58
C ILE A 389 -4.70 14.04 -15.24
N LYS A 390 -5.79 13.82 -15.99
CA LYS A 390 -6.05 12.54 -16.65
C LYS A 390 -6.90 12.59 -17.93
N THR A 391 -7.47 13.73 -18.30
CA THR A 391 -8.14 13.82 -19.60
C THR A 391 -7.14 14.12 -20.72
N VAL A 392 -7.45 13.70 -21.93
CA VAL A 392 -6.61 14.00 -23.11
C VAL A 392 -6.38 15.50 -23.24
N GLU A 393 -7.41 16.31 -23.01
CA GLU A 393 -7.39 17.76 -23.13
C GLU A 393 -6.48 18.41 -22.06
N GLU A 394 -6.56 17.97 -20.82
CA GLU A 394 -5.69 18.44 -19.72
C GLU A 394 -4.22 18.11 -20.01
N ILE A 395 -3.94 16.85 -20.40
CA ILE A 395 -2.58 16.36 -20.68
C ILE A 395 -1.97 17.13 -21.86
N GLU A 396 -2.67 17.19 -23.01
CA GLU A 396 -2.17 17.91 -24.19
C GLU A 396 -2.02 19.42 -23.92
N SER A 397 -2.90 20.01 -23.09
CA SER A 397 -2.79 21.42 -22.69
C SER A 397 -1.58 21.65 -21.80
N TYR A 398 -1.30 20.74 -20.87
CA TYR A 398 -0.15 20.85 -19.96
C TYR A 398 1.19 20.71 -20.73
N LEU A 399 1.28 19.72 -21.61
CA LEU A 399 2.51 19.41 -22.34
C LEU A 399 2.81 20.38 -23.50
N ARG A 400 1.85 21.25 -23.89
CA ARG A 400 2.09 22.30 -24.91
C ARG A 400 2.84 23.53 -24.38
N LYS A 401 3.07 23.61 -23.06
CA LYS A 401 3.82 24.73 -22.45
C LYS A 401 5.30 24.63 -22.82
#